data_1308221424c843e931aa5e727d0170d4
#
_entry.id   1308221424c843e931aa5e727d0170d4
#
_cell.length_a   1.000
_cell.length_b   1.000
_cell.length_c   1.000
_cell.angle_alpha   90.00
_cell.angle_beta   90.00
_cell.angle_gamma   90.00
#
_symmetry.space_group_name_H-M   'P 1'
#
loop_
_entity.id
_entity.type
_entity.pdbx_description
1 polymer ?
#
loop_
_entity_poly.entity_id
_entity_poly.type
_entity_poly.pdbx_seq_one_letter_code
_entity_poly.pdbx_strand_id
1 'polypeptide(L)'
;MAVTIKDVAQEAEVSIATVSRYINQSGYVSPDSADKIKKAIKKLGYLAKNSPQSSMQKHLIEVNFPNIENPLYAELFENLSGYLADKGYDCVLHLDHFHIQNFDYYLRRFRKKEISGLITSSLLHISKDELNQNLPIISFDRQIGKQIPTVQSNNLDAGAQIAQSVLERGKKEILIIAGAREDYYPINDRIKGMMRVFNTYKAHITLDSLNASDSIIAKKMAIQGMVTDKKIDAICCTDDITALLAKQTADYLGIKSLITGFDGTRLIRSLFPSLITARQPIQELAELMSDLLISRIVDPERKLNSIYTLPVQLINQL
;
A
#
# COMPACT_ATOMS: atom_id res chain seq x y z
N MET A 1 17.98 -29.43 -21.72
CA MET A 1 18.32 -30.03 -20.42
C MET A 1 18.82 -28.93 -19.51
N ALA A 2 18.51 -28.97 -18.21
CA ALA A 2 19.00 -27.96 -17.28
C ALA A 2 20.49 -28.17 -17.00
N VAL A 3 21.30 -27.12 -17.10
CA VAL A 3 22.73 -27.14 -16.78
C VAL A 3 22.93 -27.47 -15.31
N THR A 4 23.85 -28.38 -15.01
CA THR A 4 24.13 -28.87 -13.65
C THR A 4 25.51 -28.39 -13.15
N ILE A 5 25.75 -28.52 -11.84
CA ILE A 5 27.08 -28.25 -11.25
C ILE A 5 28.19 -29.12 -11.84
N LYS A 6 27.81 -30.32 -12.34
CA LYS A 6 28.75 -31.22 -13.02
C LYS A 6 29.22 -30.64 -14.36
N ASP A 7 28.28 -30.02 -15.10
CA ASP A 7 28.60 -29.41 -16.40
C ASP A 7 29.54 -28.20 -16.21
N VAL A 8 29.31 -27.42 -15.14
CA VAL A 8 30.20 -26.30 -14.77
C VAL A 8 31.59 -26.80 -14.38
N ALA A 9 31.66 -27.88 -13.61
CA ALA A 9 32.96 -28.48 -13.19
C ALA A 9 33.75 -29.00 -14.40
N GLN A 10 33.06 -29.64 -15.35
CA GLN A 10 33.64 -30.11 -16.58
C GLN A 10 34.17 -28.98 -17.47
N GLU A 11 33.33 -27.93 -17.68
CA GLU A 11 33.72 -26.77 -18.49
C GLU A 11 34.87 -25.94 -17.86
N ALA A 12 34.90 -25.86 -16.51
CA ALA A 12 35.93 -25.13 -15.78
C ALA A 12 37.23 -25.97 -15.54
N GLU A 13 37.21 -27.25 -15.91
CA GLU A 13 38.30 -28.21 -15.66
C GLU A 13 38.73 -28.30 -14.18
N VAL A 14 37.73 -28.28 -13.26
CA VAL A 14 37.95 -28.40 -11.82
C VAL A 14 37.04 -29.46 -11.21
N SER A 15 37.30 -29.83 -9.95
CA SER A 15 36.43 -30.78 -9.26
C SER A 15 35.05 -30.17 -8.94
N ILE A 16 33.99 -31.01 -8.86
CA ILE A 16 32.65 -30.58 -8.40
C ILE A 16 32.75 -29.95 -7.01
N ALA A 17 33.62 -30.48 -6.13
CA ALA A 17 33.83 -29.92 -4.81
C ALA A 17 34.41 -28.51 -4.86
N THR A 18 35.30 -28.21 -5.81
CA THR A 18 35.88 -26.87 -6.01
C THR A 18 34.80 -25.88 -6.51
N VAL A 19 33.98 -26.31 -7.46
CA VAL A 19 32.82 -25.49 -7.90
C VAL A 19 31.87 -25.25 -6.75
N SER A 20 31.52 -26.27 -5.95
CA SER A 20 30.66 -26.14 -4.77
C SER A 20 31.23 -25.18 -3.74
N ARG A 21 32.54 -25.25 -3.44
CA ARG A 21 33.20 -24.29 -2.52
C ARG A 21 33.14 -22.86 -3.06
N TYR A 22 33.39 -22.67 -4.36
CA TYR A 22 33.32 -21.37 -5.00
C TYR A 22 31.92 -20.78 -4.90
N ILE A 23 30.91 -21.57 -5.24
CA ILE A 23 29.50 -21.13 -5.24
C ILE A 23 29.01 -20.82 -3.81
N ASN A 24 29.32 -21.70 -2.85
CA ASN A 24 28.84 -21.59 -1.48
C ASN A 24 29.76 -20.75 -0.58
N GLN A 25 30.89 -20.22 -1.11
CA GLN A 25 31.92 -19.49 -0.34
C GLN A 25 32.35 -20.24 0.94
N SER A 26 32.37 -21.57 0.88
CA SER A 26 32.57 -22.44 2.05
C SER A 26 34.02 -22.89 2.24
N GLY A 27 34.99 -22.27 1.53
CA GLY A 27 36.39 -22.57 1.65
C GLY A 27 37.28 -21.89 0.61
N TYR A 28 38.57 -22.04 0.72
CA TYR A 28 39.54 -21.45 -0.19
C TYR A 28 39.44 -22.08 -1.59
N VAL A 29 39.38 -21.21 -2.62
CA VAL A 29 39.51 -21.55 -4.04
C VAL A 29 40.59 -20.62 -4.62
N SER A 30 41.52 -21.17 -5.37
CA SER A 30 42.61 -20.38 -5.97
C SER A 30 42.05 -19.35 -6.97
N PRO A 31 42.67 -18.17 -7.13
CA PRO A 31 42.24 -17.15 -8.07
C PRO A 31 42.04 -17.65 -9.51
N ASP A 32 42.95 -18.51 -9.98
CA ASP A 32 42.88 -19.13 -11.32
C ASP A 32 41.64 -20.04 -11.46
N SER A 33 41.39 -20.90 -10.47
CA SER A 33 40.20 -21.76 -10.44
C SER A 33 38.91 -20.95 -10.33
N ALA A 34 38.92 -19.90 -9.54
CA ALA A 34 37.75 -19.01 -9.41
C ALA A 34 37.40 -18.32 -10.74
N ASP A 35 38.38 -17.89 -11.50
CA ASP A 35 38.21 -17.25 -12.81
C ASP A 35 37.68 -18.23 -13.87
N LYS A 36 38.21 -19.46 -13.87
CA LYS A 36 37.73 -20.54 -14.74
C LYS A 36 36.28 -20.88 -14.43
N ILE A 37 35.92 -21.03 -13.16
CA ILE A 37 34.54 -21.33 -12.73
C ILE A 37 33.59 -20.18 -13.14
N LYS A 38 34.01 -18.93 -12.93
CA LYS A 38 33.23 -17.74 -13.30
C LYS A 38 32.92 -17.69 -14.81
N LYS A 39 33.93 -17.98 -15.64
CA LYS A 39 33.77 -18.06 -17.10
C LYS A 39 32.85 -19.19 -17.52
N ALA A 40 32.99 -20.37 -16.93
CA ALA A 40 32.14 -21.54 -17.18
C ALA A 40 30.68 -21.30 -16.81
N ILE A 41 30.40 -20.71 -15.64
CA ILE A 41 29.08 -20.33 -15.19
C ILE A 41 28.42 -19.37 -16.21
N LYS A 42 29.15 -18.33 -16.65
CA LYS A 42 28.66 -17.36 -17.61
C LYS A 42 28.40 -18.00 -18.99
N LYS A 43 29.29 -18.85 -19.47
CA LYS A 43 29.19 -19.52 -20.78
C LYS A 43 27.99 -20.49 -20.83
N LEU A 44 27.78 -21.26 -19.76
CA LEU A 44 26.74 -22.27 -19.68
C LEU A 44 25.39 -21.73 -19.21
N GLY A 45 25.31 -20.47 -18.75
CA GLY A 45 24.12 -19.92 -18.13
C GLY A 45 23.70 -20.66 -16.84
N TYR A 46 24.69 -21.22 -16.11
CA TYR A 46 24.40 -21.97 -14.90
C TYR A 46 23.94 -21.05 -13.77
N LEU A 47 22.72 -21.28 -13.29
CA LEU A 47 22.18 -20.64 -12.10
C LEU A 47 22.30 -21.60 -10.91
N ALA A 48 23.28 -21.35 -10.04
CA ALA A 48 23.44 -22.13 -8.82
C ALA A 48 22.20 -21.98 -7.93
N LYS A 49 21.67 -23.12 -7.43
CA LYS A 49 20.54 -23.11 -6.48
C LYS A 49 20.79 -22.28 -5.23
N ASN A 50 22.06 -21.98 -4.91
CA ASN A 50 22.53 -21.18 -3.78
C ASN A 50 23.40 -19.99 -4.23
N SER A 51 23.22 -19.46 -5.45
CA SER A 51 23.93 -18.24 -5.85
C SER A 51 23.45 -17.06 -4.99
N PRO A 52 24.27 -16.01 -4.80
CA PRO A 52 23.81 -14.76 -4.16
C PRO A 52 22.51 -14.21 -4.79
N GLN A 53 22.32 -14.44 -6.10
CA GLN A 53 21.06 -14.12 -6.79
C GLN A 53 19.88 -14.99 -6.33
N SER A 54 20.07 -16.27 -5.98
CA SER A 54 19.00 -17.11 -5.43
C SER A 54 18.71 -16.79 -3.95
N SER A 55 19.70 -16.26 -3.22
CA SER A 55 19.48 -15.75 -1.85
C SER A 55 18.82 -14.37 -1.86
N MET A 56 19.10 -13.50 -2.85
CA MET A 56 18.38 -12.23 -3.03
C MET A 56 16.90 -12.46 -3.37
N GLN A 57 16.59 -13.48 -4.18
CA GLN A 57 15.18 -13.83 -4.48
C GLN A 57 14.39 -14.34 -3.26
N LYS A 58 15.07 -14.87 -2.23
CA LYS A 58 14.42 -15.36 -0.99
C LYS A 58 13.92 -14.25 -0.05
N HIS A 59 14.30 -13.00 -0.30
CA HIS A 59 14.00 -11.87 0.58
C HIS A 59 13.22 -10.75 -0.12
N LEU A 60 12.66 -11.03 -1.31
CA LEU A 60 11.88 -10.05 -2.05
C LEU A 60 10.44 -10.00 -1.53
N ILE A 61 10.02 -8.82 -1.11
CA ILE A 61 8.62 -8.51 -0.78
C ILE A 61 8.01 -7.75 -1.94
N GLU A 62 6.88 -8.23 -2.42
CA GLU A 62 6.07 -7.49 -3.38
C GLU A 62 5.06 -6.61 -2.63
N VAL A 63 5.02 -5.34 -3.00
CA VAL A 63 4.03 -4.38 -2.51
C VAL A 63 3.13 -4.01 -3.68
N ASN A 64 1.84 -4.29 -3.55
CA ASN A 64 0.86 -4.02 -4.59
C ASN A 64 -0.09 -2.90 -4.18
N PHE A 65 -0.12 -1.83 -4.96
CA PHE A 65 -0.99 -0.68 -4.77
C PHE A 65 -1.75 -0.34 -6.06
N PRO A 66 -2.93 0.32 -5.97
CA PRO A 66 -3.70 0.68 -7.16
C PRO A 66 -2.99 1.76 -7.99
N ASN A 67 -2.29 2.69 -7.36
CA ASN A 67 -1.51 3.76 -8.00
C ASN A 67 -0.54 4.39 -6.97
N ILE A 68 0.25 5.35 -7.42
CA ILE A 68 1.10 6.21 -6.57
C ILE A 68 0.80 7.71 -6.75
N GLU A 69 -0.27 8.04 -7.44
CA GLU A 69 -0.70 9.44 -7.61
C GLU A 69 -1.22 10.02 -6.29
N ASN A 70 -1.85 9.18 -5.47
CA ASN A 70 -2.17 9.55 -4.09
C ASN A 70 -0.89 9.48 -3.24
N PRO A 71 -0.43 10.61 -2.65
CA PRO A 71 0.76 10.67 -1.82
C PRO A 71 0.77 9.68 -0.65
N LEU A 72 -0.39 9.21 -0.20
CA LEU A 72 -0.50 8.16 0.81
C LEU A 72 0.28 6.90 0.41
N TYR A 73 0.07 6.39 -0.80
CA TYR A 73 0.74 5.17 -1.26
C TYR A 73 2.24 5.37 -1.47
N ALA A 74 2.64 6.56 -1.93
CA ALA A 74 4.05 6.88 -2.11
C ALA A 74 4.77 6.94 -0.75
N GLU A 75 4.21 7.65 0.24
CA GLU A 75 4.78 7.75 1.59
C GLU A 75 4.76 6.39 2.30
N LEU A 76 3.69 5.61 2.13
CA LEU A 76 3.60 4.26 2.70
C LEU A 76 4.66 3.32 2.11
N PHE A 77 4.86 3.35 0.78
CA PHE A 77 5.88 2.54 0.14
C PHE A 77 7.30 2.92 0.58
N GLU A 78 7.59 4.22 0.71
CA GLU A 78 8.87 4.70 1.22
C GLU A 78 9.16 4.14 2.62
N ASN A 79 8.18 4.21 3.55
CA ASN A 79 8.33 3.68 4.90
C ASN A 79 8.46 2.15 4.90
N LEU A 80 7.64 1.43 4.12
CA LEU A 80 7.73 -0.03 3.98
C LEU A 80 9.11 -0.44 3.45
N SER A 81 9.57 0.19 2.38
CA SER A 81 10.84 -0.12 1.75
C SER A 81 12.02 0.12 2.70
N GLY A 82 12.02 1.23 3.43
CA GLY A 82 13.06 1.53 4.42
C GLY A 82 13.07 0.52 5.57
N TYR A 83 11.91 0.29 6.20
CA TYR A 83 11.81 -0.62 7.34
C TYR A 83 12.15 -2.07 6.97
N LEU A 84 11.68 -2.55 5.82
CA LEU A 84 11.98 -3.90 5.34
C LEU A 84 13.45 -4.06 4.95
N ALA A 85 14.08 -3.02 4.37
CA ALA A 85 15.53 -3.04 4.06
C ALA A 85 16.37 -3.20 5.32
N ASP A 86 16.03 -2.54 6.42
CA ASP A 86 16.71 -2.68 7.73
C ASP A 86 16.57 -4.12 8.29
N LYS A 87 15.55 -4.86 7.86
CA LYS A 87 15.34 -6.27 8.20
C LYS A 87 15.94 -7.26 7.18
N GLY A 88 16.61 -6.75 6.14
CA GLY A 88 17.26 -7.57 5.10
C GLY A 88 16.31 -8.06 3.99
N TYR A 89 15.21 -7.35 3.76
CA TYR A 89 14.26 -7.62 2.68
C TYR A 89 14.27 -6.50 1.64
N ASP A 90 14.30 -6.88 0.37
CA ASP A 90 14.09 -5.95 -0.75
C ASP A 90 12.61 -5.81 -1.07
N CYS A 91 12.20 -4.62 -1.55
CA CYS A 91 10.83 -4.36 -1.98
C CYS A 91 10.75 -4.10 -3.48
N VAL A 92 9.70 -4.62 -4.10
CA VAL A 92 9.28 -4.22 -5.44
C VAL A 92 7.83 -3.73 -5.41
N LEU A 93 7.60 -2.58 -6.03
CA LEU A 93 6.26 -2.02 -6.19
C LEU A 93 5.62 -2.53 -7.47
N HIS A 94 4.41 -3.05 -7.34
CA HIS A 94 3.52 -3.40 -8.45
C HIS A 94 2.30 -2.49 -8.42
N LEU A 95 1.92 -1.92 -9.56
CA LEU A 95 0.73 -1.08 -9.70
C LEU A 95 -0.31 -1.82 -10.54
N ASP A 96 -1.51 -1.97 -10.00
CA ASP A 96 -2.61 -2.68 -10.68
C ASP A 96 -3.60 -1.74 -11.39
N HIS A 97 -3.44 -0.43 -11.22
CA HIS A 97 -4.30 0.59 -11.82
C HIS A 97 -5.80 0.36 -11.58
N PHE A 98 -6.17 -0.07 -10.36
CA PHE A 98 -7.54 -0.44 -9.95
C PHE A 98 -8.12 -1.67 -10.66
N HIS A 99 -7.31 -2.45 -11.40
CA HIS A 99 -7.77 -3.71 -11.95
C HIS A 99 -7.78 -4.80 -10.88
N ILE A 100 -8.83 -5.61 -10.86
CA ILE A 100 -8.88 -6.78 -9.97
C ILE A 100 -7.82 -7.76 -10.42
N GLN A 101 -6.83 -8.01 -9.57
CA GLN A 101 -5.75 -8.93 -9.86
C GLN A 101 -6.18 -10.37 -9.62
N ASN A 102 -5.81 -11.24 -10.55
CA ASN A 102 -5.93 -12.67 -10.34
C ASN A 102 -4.86 -13.13 -9.34
N PHE A 103 -5.30 -13.71 -8.23
CA PHE A 103 -4.41 -14.21 -7.18
C PHE A 103 -3.43 -15.29 -7.67
N ASP A 104 -3.77 -16.04 -8.70
CA ASP A 104 -2.89 -17.01 -9.37
C ASP A 104 -1.53 -16.42 -9.80
N TYR A 105 -1.49 -15.13 -10.12
CA TYR A 105 -0.22 -14.45 -10.43
C TYR A 105 0.73 -14.51 -9.23
N TYR A 106 0.25 -14.14 -8.04
CA TYR A 106 1.04 -14.17 -6.81
C TYR A 106 1.33 -15.60 -6.34
N LEU A 107 0.37 -16.51 -6.44
CA LEU A 107 0.57 -17.93 -6.11
C LEU A 107 1.70 -18.56 -6.90
N ARG A 108 1.78 -18.28 -8.20
CA ARG A 108 2.88 -18.79 -9.04
C ARG A 108 4.22 -18.25 -8.56
N ARG A 109 4.31 -16.99 -8.17
CA ARG A 109 5.53 -16.35 -7.66
C ARG A 109 5.94 -16.91 -6.31
N PHE A 110 4.99 -17.15 -5.40
CA PHE A 110 5.25 -17.86 -4.15
C PHE A 110 5.77 -19.28 -4.40
N ARG A 111 5.11 -20.04 -5.25
CA ARG A 111 5.52 -21.43 -5.59
C ARG A 111 6.93 -21.49 -6.22
N LYS A 112 7.26 -20.53 -7.04
CA LYS A 112 8.61 -20.41 -7.65
C LYS A 112 9.63 -19.79 -6.70
N LYS A 113 9.24 -19.36 -5.51
CA LYS A 113 10.08 -18.65 -4.53
C LYS A 113 10.67 -17.35 -5.10
N GLU A 114 9.96 -16.71 -6.02
CA GLU A 114 10.33 -15.41 -6.57
C GLU A 114 10.06 -14.27 -5.59
N ILE A 115 9.03 -14.43 -4.73
CA ILE A 115 8.72 -13.52 -3.63
C ILE A 115 8.62 -14.30 -2.32
N SER A 116 8.98 -13.64 -1.23
CA SER A 116 8.87 -14.15 0.13
C SER A 116 7.57 -13.70 0.83
N GLY A 117 7.00 -12.58 0.40
CA GLY A 117 5.78 -12.02 0.98
C GLY A 117 5.10 -11.03 0.06
N LEU A 118 3.85 -10.70 0.40
CA LEU A 118 3.01 -9.75 -0.31
C LEU A 118 2.35 -8.78 0.68
N ILE A 119 2.49 -7.47 0.44
CA ILE A 119 1.66 -6.44 1.06
C ILE A 119 0.77 -5.85 -0.03
N THR A 120 -0.54 -5.76 0.18
CA THR A 120 -1.44 -5.29 -0.86
C THR A 120 -2.55 -4.40 -0.30
N SER A 121 -2.92 -3.35 -1.03
CA SER A 121 -4.16 -2.60 -0.82
C SER A 121 -5.16 -2.80 -1.95
N SER A 122 -4.90 -3.74 -2.85
CA SER A 122 -5.71 -4.03 -4.01
C SER A 122 -6.71 -5.14 -3.77
N LEU A 123 -7.80 -5.15 -4.54
CA LEU A 123 -8.75 -6.25 -4.51
C LEU A 123 -8.12 -7.46 -5.20
N LEU A 124 -8.07 -8.57 -4.48
CA LEU A 124 -7.62 -9.86 -4.99
C LEU A 124 -8.82 -10.81 -5.07
N HIS A 125 -9.02 -11.45 -6.22
CA HIS A 125 -9.92 -12.58 -6.32
C HIS A 125 -9.20 -13.83 -5.80
N ILE A 126 -9.53 -14.21 -4.56
CA ILE A 126 -8.96 -15.36 -3.87
C ILE A 126 -10.07 -16.39 -3.65
N SER A 127 -9.87 -17.62 -4.15
CA SER A 127 -10.79 -18.72 -3.89
C SER A 127 -10.70 -19.23 -2.44
N LYS A 128 -11.72 -19.93 -1.96
CA LYS A 128 -11.71 -20.47 -0.58
C LYS A 128 -10.56 -21.46 -0.34
N ASP A 129 -10.20 -22.24 -1.35
CA ASP A 129 -9.12 -23.23 -1.24
C ASP A 129 -7.73 -22.57 -1.19
N GLU A 130 -7.57 -21.44 -1.85
CA GLU A 130 -6.34 -20.64 -1.83
C GLU A 130 -6.15 -19.91 -0.48
N LEU A 131 -7.22 -19.47 0.15
CA LEU A 131 -7.18 -18.86 1.48
C LEU A 131 -6.66 -19.79 2.58
N ASN A 132 -6.74 -21.11 2.37
CA ASN A 132 -6.27 -22.11 3.33
C ASN A 132 -4.74 -22.32 3.32
N GLN A 133 -4.02 -21.64 2.46
CA GLN A 133 -2.56 -21.81 2.31
C GLN A 133 -1.79 -20.79 3.14
N ASN A 134 -1.93 -20.58 4.36
CA ASN A 134 -1.15 -19.73 5.30
C ASN A 134 -0.01 -18.90 4.65
N LEU A 135 -0.27 -18.30 3.48
CA LEU A 135 0.71 -17.53 2.73
C LEU A 135 1.08 -16.24 3.47
N PRO A 136 2.33 -15.77 3.37
CA PRO A 136 2.77 -14.52 3.98
C PRO A 136 2.23 -13.32 3.19
N ILE A 137 0.97 -12.97 3.50
CA ILE A 137 0.24 -11.87 2.87
C ILE A 137 -0.35 -10.99 3.98
N ILE A 138 -0.17 -9.67 3.84
CA ILE A 138 -0.81 -8.64 4.68
C ILE A 138 -1.60 -7.70 3.76
N SER A 139 -2.82 -7.39 4.16
CA SER A 139 -3.64 -6.42 3.47
C SER A 139 -3.60 -5.06 4.16
N PHE A 140 -3.53 -4.00 3.39
CA PHE A 140 -3.68 -2.62 3.86
C PHE A 140 -5.08 -2.10 3.53
N ASP A 141 -5.79 -1.65 4.55
CA ASP A 141 -7.10 -0.99 4.49
C ASP A 141 -8.25 -1.85 3.89
N ARG A 142 -8.00 -2.97 3.25
CA ARG A 142 -9.02 -3.79 2.59
C ARG A 142 -9.03 -5.22 3.12
N GLN A 143 -10.16 -5.66 3.62
CA GLN A 143 -10.34 -7.04 4.05
C GLN A 143 -10.56 -7.95 2.84
N ILE A 144 -9.53 -8.67 2.42
CA ILE A 144 -9.56 -9.62 1.29
C ILE A 144 -9.85 -11.06 1.70
N GLY A 145 -9.86 -11.34 3.00
CA GLY A 145 -10.21 -12.66 3.55
C GLY A 145 -9.97 -12.70 5.06
N LYS A 146 -10.73 -13.53 5.78
CA LYS A 146 -10.61 -13.62 7.26
C LYS A 146 -9.25 -14.13 7.74
N GLN A 147 -8.52 -14.87 6.89
CA GLN A 147 -7.22 -15.48 7.24
C GLN A 147 -6.04 -14.57 6.85
N ILE A 148 -6.30 -13.52 6.06
CA ILE A 148 -5.30 -12.54 5.68
C ILE A 148 -5.44 -11.35 6.63
N PRO A 149 -4.41 -11.07 7.47
CA PRO A 149 -4.45 -9.93 8.37
C PRO A 149 -4.60 -8.62 7.60
N THR A 150 -5.52 -7.80 8.05
CA THR A 150 -5.72 -6.44 7.53
C THR A 150 -5.21 -5.44 8.54
N VAL A 151 -4.31 -4.56 8.13
CA VAL A 151 -3.84 -3.42 8.92
C VAL A 151 -4.51 -2.16 8.35
N GLN A 152 -5.15 -1.38 9.20
CA GLN A 152 -5.93 -0.23 8.79
C GLN A 152 -5.87 0.91 9.81
N SER A 153 -6.21 2.11 9.35
CA SER A 153 -6.49 3.24 10.24
C SER A 153 -7.91 3.15 10.83
N ASN A 154 -8.14 3.80 11.97
CA ASN A 154 -9.49 3.95 12.54
C ASN A 154 -10.31 4.98 11.73
N ASN A 155 -10.73 4.55 10.54
CA ASN A 155 -11.42 5.39 9.56
C ASN A 155 -12.75 5.93 10.10
N LEU A 156 -13.48 5.13 10.89
CA LEU A 156 -14.77 5.54 11.47
C LEU A 156 -14.62 6.69 12.47
N ASP A 157 -13.67 6.55 13.39
CA ASP A 157 -13.40 7.56 14.41
C ASP A 157 -12.81 8.84 13.77
N ALA A 158 -11.90 8.68 12.82
CA ALA A 158 -11.33 9.81 12.09
C ALA A 158 -12.39 10.63 11.34
N GLY A 159 -13.35 9.97 10.67
CA GLY A 159 -14.49 10.65 10.06
C GLY A 159 -15.31 11.41 11.10
N ALA A 160 -15.55 10.83 12.28
CA ALA A 160 -16.27 11.50 13.35
C ALA A 160 -15.49 12.73 13.88
N GLN A 161 -14.17 12.65 14.03
CA GLN A 161 -13.32 13.79 14.45
C GLN A 161 -13.38 14.96 13.44
N ILE A 162 -13.32 14.65 12.12
CA ILE A 162 -13.49 15.65 11.07
C ILE A 162 -14.84 16.35 11.21
N ALA A 163 -15.94 15.59 11.30
CA ALA A 163 -17.26 16.16 11.42
C ALA A 163 -17.43 17.01 12.67
N GLN A 164 -16.91 16.57 13.80
CA GLN A 164 -16.92 17.35 15.05
C GLN A 164 -16.20 18.69 14.87
N SER A 165 -15.01 18.67 14.26
CA SER A 165 -14.23 19.89 13.99
C SER A 165 -14.97 20.88 13.07
N VAL A 166 -15.73 20.39 12.09
CA VAL A 166 -16.55 21.20 11.18
C VAL A 166 -17.70 21.85 11.93
N LEU A 167 -18.39 21.09 12.78
CA LEU A 167 -19.53 21.60 13.59
C LEU A 167 -19.08 22.63 14.63
N GLU A 168 -17.95 22.45 15.27
CA GLU A 168 -17.35 23.42 16.21
C GLU A 168 -17.10 24.78 15.58
N ARG A 169 -16.95 24.82 14.25
CA ARG A 169 -16.84 26.06 13.45
C ARG A 169 -18.18 26.60 12.96
N GLY A 170 -19.29 26.08 13.48
CA GLY A 170 -20.64 26.55 13.19
C GLY A 170 -21.16 26.20 11.79
N LYS A 171 -20.49 25.24 11.08
CA LYS A 171 -20.89 24.84 9.72
C LYS A 171 -22.04 23.85 9.76
N LYS A 172 -23.05 24.06 8.89
CA LYS A 172 -24.28 23.23 8.88
C LYS A 172 -24.69 22.74 7.50
N GLU A 173 -24.35 23.46 6.44
CA GLU A 173 -24.60 23.04 5.05
C GLU A 173 -23.35 22.29 4.55
N ILE A 174 -23.40 20.97 4.58
CA ILE A 174 -22.25 20.09 4.41
C ILE A 174 -22.34 19.36 3.09
N LEU A 175 -21.29 19.46 2.28
CA LEU A 175 -21.06 18.57 1.14
C LEU A 175 -19.95 17.56 1.52
N ILE A 176 -20.27 16.27 1.46
CA ILE A 176 -19.26 15.21 1.57
C ILE A 176 -18.92 14.76 0.15
N ILE A 177 -17.64 14.79 -0.22
CA ILE A 177 -17.15 14.30 -1.50
C ILE A 177 -16.29 13.06 -1.25
N ALA A 178 -16.76 11.91 -1.73
CA ALA A 178 -15.95 10.69 -1.75
C ALA A 178 -15.00 10.69 -2.96
N GLY A 179 -13.72 10.43 -2.75
CA GLY A 179 -12.72 10.34 -3.83
C GLY A 179 -12.94 9.13 -4.75
N ALA A 180 -13.57 8.08 -4.24
CA ALA A 180 -14.13 6.94 -4.97
C ALA A 180 -15.24 6.31 -4.12
N ARG A 181 -16.25 5.72 -4.76
CA ARG A 181 -17.34 5.05 -4.05
C ARG A 181 -17.44 3.60 -4.52
N GLU A 182 -16.89 2.70 -3.75
CA GLU A 182 -17.05 1.27 -3.93
C GLU A 182 -17.38 0.60 -2.58
N ASP A 183 -18.16 -0.47 -2.59
CA ASP A 183 -18.78 -1.04 -1.37
C ASP A 183 -17.82 -1.57 -0.31
N TYR A 184 -16.56 -1.78 -0.63
CA TYR A 184 -15.56 -2.39 0.24
C TYR A 184 -14.38 -1.48 0.64
N TYR A 185 -14.52 -0.17 0.50
CA TYR A 185 -13.44 0.76 0.79
C TYR A 185 -13.50 1.33 2.21
N PRO A 186 -12.34 1.61 2.83
CA PRO A 186 -12.24 2.35 4.10
C PRO A 186 -12.92 3.72 4.04
N ILE A 187 -13.03 4.29 2.83
CA ILE A 187 -13.77 5.51 2.53
C ILE A 187 -15.19 5.46 3.08
N ASN A 188 -15.86 4.30 2.99
CA ASN A 188 -17.22 4.16 3.53
C ASN A 188 -17.27 4.34 5.05
N ASP A 189 -16.25 3.90 5.78
CA ASP A 189 -16.22 4.08 7.24
C ASP A 189 -15.87 5.53 7.61
N ARG A 190 -15.06 6.24 6.81
CA ARG A 190 -14.86 7.69 6.93
C ARG A 190 -16.19 8.44 6.80
N ILE A 191 -16.96 8.10 5.74
CA ILE A 191 -18.28 8.70 5.49
C ILE A 191 -19.26 8.34 6.63
N LYS A 192 -19.35 7.09 7.06
CA LYS A 192 -20.21 6.67 8.17
C LYS A 192 -19.89 7.44 9.46
N GLY A 193 -18.61 7.62 9.76
CA GLY A 193 -18.14 8.41 10.90
C GLY A 193 -18.62 9.85 10.84
N MET A 194 -18.44 10.52 9.69
CA MET A 194 -18.90 11.88 9.45
C MET A 194 -20.43 11.97 9.57
N MET A 195 -21.15 11.10 8.86
CA MET A 195 -22.62 11.11 8.84
C MET A 195 -23.24 10.88 10.22
N ARG A 196 -22.64 9.99 11.05
CA ARG A 196 -23.11 9.75 12.42
C ARG A 196 -23.10 11.05 13.22
N VAL A 197 -22.03 11.82 13.15
CA VAL A 197 -21.89 13.08 13.90
C VAL A 197 -22.79 14.15 13.31
N PHE A 198 -22.76 14.41 12.02
CA PHE A 198 -23.57 15.42 11.36
C PHE A 198 -25.07 15.18 11.56
N ASN A 199 -25.57 13.94 11.48
CA ASN A 199 -26.98 13.59 11.72
C ASN A 199 -27.38 13.85 13.18
N THR A 200 -26.50 13.54 14.15
CA THR A 200 -26.77 13.80 15.58
C THR A 200 -27.02 15.30 15.83
N TYR A 201 -26.28 16.16 15.15
CA TYR A 201 -26.41 17.61 15.27
C TYR A 201 -27.32 18.26 14.22
N LYS A 202 -28.06 17.44 13.45
CA LYS A 202 -29.04 17.88 12.43
C LYS A 202 -28.45 18.84 11.39
N ALA A 203 -27.21 18.60 10.95
CA ALA A 203 -26.62 19.30 9.82
C ALA A 203 -27.28 18.81 8.50
N HIS A 204 -27.35 19.69 7.50
CA HIS A 204 -27.81 19.35 6.17
C HIS A 204 -26.67 18.74 5.38
N ILE A 205 -26.82 17.49 4.94
CA ILE A 205 -25.75 16.73 4.29
C ILE A 205 -26.12 16.43 2.84
N THR A 206 -25.24 16.79 1.93
CA THR A 206 -25.22 16.27 0.57
C THR A 206 -24.02 15.34 0.45
N LEU A 207 -24.23 14.13 -0.06
CA LEU A 207 -23.15 13.17 -0.32
C LEU A 207 -23.02 12.97 -1.83
N ASP A 208 -21.82 13.17 -2.32
CA ASP A 208 -21.48 12.98 -3.73
C ASP A 208 -20.17 12.22 -3.86
N SER A 209 -19.82 11.75 -5.06
CA SER A 209 -18.61 10.96 -5.27
C SER A 209 -17.97 11.24 -6.63
N LEU A 210 -16.65 11.10 -6.68
CA LEU A 210 -15.88 11.15 -7.90
C LEU A 210 -15.61 9.72 -8.41
N ASN A 211 -15.38 9.58 -9.71
CA ASN A 211 -14.90 8.33 -10.25
C ASN A 211 -13.36 8.26 -10.09
N ALA A 212 -12.85 7.17 -9.55
CA ALA A 212 -11.42 7.00 -9.31
C ALA A 212 -10.58 7.11 -10.60
N SER A 213 -11.10 6.60 -11.71
CA SER A 213 -10.42 6.59 -13.04
C SER A 213 -10.51 7.90 -13.80
N ASP A 214 -11.28 8.90 -13.32
CA ASP A 214 -11.43 10.17 -14.01
C ASP A 214 -10.13 10.98 -13.97
N SER A 215 -9.85 11.71 -15.05
CA SER A 215 -8.77 12.67 -15.09
C SER A 215 -8.98 13.81 -14.08
N ILE A 216 -7.90 14.48 -13.68
CA ILE A 216 -7.97 15.65 -12.77
C ILE A 216 -8.93 16.72 -13.32
N ILE A 217 -8.96 16.94 -14.62
CA ILE A 217 -9.86 17.91 -15.26
C ILE A 217 -11.32 17.47 -15.09
N ALA A 218 -11.63 16.20 -15.37
CA ALA A 218 -12.97 15.65 -15.19
C ALA A 218 -13.44 15.74 -13.74
N LYS A 219 -12.56 15.41 -12.77
CA LYS A 219 -12.82 15.55 -11.34
C LYS A 219 -13.14 17.00 -10.95
N LYS A 220 -12.36 17.97 -11.44
CA LYS A 220 -12.65 19.41 -11.20
C LYS A 220 -13.99 19.85 -11.79
N MET A 221 -14.33 19.42 -13.01
CA MET A 221 -15.62 19.71 -13.60
C MET A 221 -16.77 19.11 -12.80
N ALA A 222 -16.63 17.88 -12.31
CA ALA A 222 -17.60 17.24 -11.44
C ALA A 222 -17.79 18.02 -10.13
N ILE A 223 -16.69 18.40 -9.45
CA ILE A 223 -16.74 19.22 -8.23
C ILE A 223 -17.40 20.57 -8.51
N GLN A 224 -17.09 21.21 -9.63
CA GLN A 224 -17.75 22.47 -10.01
C GLN A 224 -19.28 22.29 -10.09
N GLY A 225 -19.76 21.24 -10.73
CA GLY A 225 -21.20 20.92 -10.77
C GLY A 225 -21.81 20.64 -9.39
N MET A 226 -21.03 20.09 -8.46
CA MET A 226 -21.48 19.82 -7.10
C MET A 226 -21.66 21.09 -6.27
N VAL A 227 -20.86 22.15 -6.52
CA VAL A 227 -20.83 23.36 -5.67
C VAL A 227 -21.52 24.57 -6.31
N THR A 228 -21.74 24.57 -7.63
CA THR A 228 -22.41 25.69 -8.32
C THR A 228 -23.85 25.87 -7.83
N ASP A 229 -24.24 27.11 -7.57
CA ASP A 229 -25.60 27.52 -7.15
C ASP A 229 -26.09 26.87 -5.84
N LYS A 230 -25.17 26.33 -5.03
CA LYS A 230 -25.51 25.74 -3.74
C LYS A 230 -24.89 26.54 -2.60
N LYS A 231 -25.63 26.66 -1.52
CA LYS A 231 -25.09 27.16 -0.26
C LYS A 231 -24.36 26.02 0.44
N ILE A 232 -23.03 26.06 0.50
CA ILE A 232 -22.20 25.05 1.14
C ILE A 232 -21.27 25.74 2.13
N ASP A 233 -21.43 25.42 3.41
CA ASP A 233 -20.59 25.96 4.49
C ASP A 233 -19.27 25.19 4.64
N ALA A 234 -19.31 23.86 4.38
CA ALA A 234 -18.14 23.02 4.43
C ALA A 234 -18.16 21.90 3.37
N ILE A 235 -16.98 21.57 2.85
CA ILE A 235 -16.75 20.45 1.94
C ILE A 235 -15.83 19.47 2.66
N CYS A 236 -16.34 18.29 2.98
CA CYS A 236 -15.61 17.23 3.65
C CYS A 236 -15.19 16.16 2.65
N CYS A 237 -13.90 16.07 2.34
CA CYS A 237 -13.38 15.12 1.38
C CYS A 237 -12.80 13.89 2.07
N THR A 238 -12.91 12.74 1.43
CA THR A 238 -12.42 11.47 1.98
C THR A 238 -10.93 11.22 1.73
N ASP A 239 -10.27 12.13 1.01
CA ASP A 239 -8.83 12.15 0.81
C ASP A 239 -8.33 13.59 0.55
N ASP A 240 -7.02 13.81 0.70
CA ASP A 240 -6.42 15.14 0.57
C ASP A 240 -6.37 15.63 -0.88
N ILE A 241 -6.21 14.75 -1.85
CA ILE A 241 -6.20 15.14 -3.28
C ILE A 241 -7.57 15.69 -3.67
N THR A 242 -8.64 15.01 -3.30
CA THR A 242 -10.01 15.49 -3.50
C THR A 242 -10.23 16.84 -2.80
N ALA A 243 -9.71 17.01 -1.57
CA ALA A 243 -9.81 18.27 -0.84
C ALA A 243 -9.08 19.43 -1.56
N LEU A 244 -7.90 19.17 -2.11
CA LEU A 244 -7.16 20.19 -2.85
C LEU A 244 -7.84 20.57 -4.18
N LEU A 245 -8.44 19.60 -4.88
CA LEU A 245 -9.23 19.86 -6.07
C LEU A 245 -10.49 20.68 -5.73
N ALA A 246 -11.17 20.34 -4.63
CA ALA A 246 -12.30 21.10 -4.12
C ALA A 246 -11.91 22.52 -3.73
N LYS A 247 -10.76 22.69 -3.06
CA LYS A 247 -10.24 24.01 -2.70
C LYS A 247 -9.94 24.86 -3.94
N GLN A 248 -9.22 24.34 -4.90
CA GLN A 248 -8.91 25.06 -6.15
C GLN A 248 -10.19 25.46 -6.90
N THR A 249 -11.19 24.57 -6.94
CA THR A 249 -12.45 24.84 -7.61
C THR A 249 -13.27 25.90 -6.86
N ALA A 250 -13.34 25.80 -5.53
CA ALA A 250 -14.01 26.80 -4.69
C ALA A 250 -13.35 28.19 -4.80
N ASP A 251 -12.02 28.25 -4.74
CA ASP A 251 -11.26 29.49 -4.90
C ASP A 251 -11.53 30.14 -6.28
N TYR A 252 -11.54 29.32 -7.35
CA TYR A 252 -11.85 29.80 -8.71
C TYR A 252 -13.26 30.39 -8.84
N LEU A 253 -14.23 29.79 -8.14
CA LEU A 253 -15.63 30.23 -8.16
C LEU A 253 -15.93 31.33 -7.12
N GLY A 254 -14.96 31.73 -6.30
CA GLY A 254 -15.16 32.69 -5.21
C GLY A 254 -16.00 32.15 -4.04
N ILE A 255 -16.12 30.82 -3.91
CA ILE A 255 -16.90 30.15 -2.86
C ILE A 255 -16.05 30.04 -1.59
N LYS A 256 -16.57 30.56 -0.48
CA LYS A 256 -15.92 30.52 0.84
C LYS A 256 -16.47 29.38 1.68
N SER A 257 -16.00 28.16 1.44
CA SER A 257 -16.35 26.99 2.25
C SER A 257 -15.14 26.52 3.06
N LEU A 258 -15.39 25.98 4.25
CA LEU A 258 -14.41 25.22 4.99
C LEU A 258 -14.13 23.91 4.25
N ILE A 259 -12.86 23.56 4.02
CA ILE A 259 -12.52 22.33 3.32
C ILE A 259 -11.67 21.45 4.21
N THR A 260 -12.02 20.16 4.28
CA THR A 260 -11.29 19.16 5.05
C THR A 260 -10.89 17.99 4.16
N GLY A 261 -9.72 17.42 4.44
CA GLY A 261 -9.17 16.26 3.76
C GLY A 261 -9.03 15.04 4.68
N PHE A 262 -8.34 14.05 4.17
CA PHE A 262 -7.96 12.83 4.86
C PHE A 262 -6.64 12.32 4.27
N ASP A 263 -5.83 11.62 5.00
CA ASP A 263 -4.53 11.01 4.80
C ASP A 263 -3.41 11.78 5.51
N GLY A 264 -3.35 13.10 5.41
CA GLY A 264 -2.42 13.96 6.15
C GLY A 264 -0.95 13.63 5.91
N THR A 265 -0.57 13.31 4.66
CA THR A 265 0.80 12.95 4.30
C THR A 265 1.79 14.09 4.56
N ARG A 266 3.07 13.77 4.71
CA ARG A 266 4.14 14.78 4.91
C ARG A 266 4.14 15.83 3.80
N LEU A 267 3.99 15.37 2.53
CA LEU A 267 3.99 16.25 1.38
C LEU A 267 2.83 17.25 1.45
N ILE A 268 1.61 16.76 1.65
CA ILE A 268 0.41 17.62 1.71
C ILE A 268 0.49 18.61 2.87
N ARG A 269 0.88 18.16 4.07
CA ARG A 269 1.02 19.05 5.23
C ARG A 269 2.10 20.10 5.05
N SER A 270 3.17 19.80 4.31
CA SER A 270 4.24 20.77 4.03
C SER A 270 3.80 21.82 3.01
N LEU A 271 3.03 21.43 1.98
CA LEU A 271 2.58 22.34 0.93
C LEU A 271 1.31 23.11 1.31
N PHE A 272 0.43 22.50 2.10
CA PHE A 272 -0.87 23.03 2.50
C PHE A 272 -1.08 22.92 4.01
N PRO A 273 -0.28 23.64 4.81
CA PRO A 273 -0.28 23.52 6.28
C PRO A 273 -1.62 23.94 6.91
N SER A 274 -2.43 24.75 6.23
CA SER A 274 -3.75 25.19 6.70
C SER A 274 -4.88 24.19 6.42
N LEU A 275 -4.62 23.10 5.68
CA LEU A 275 -5.65 22.09 5.41
C LEU A 275 -5.95 21.30 6.69
N ILE A 276 -7.21 21.31 7.10
CA ILE A 276 -7.70 20.40 8.14
C ILE A 276 -7.75 18.99 7.55
N THR A 277 -7.00 18.07 8.12
CA THR A 277 -6.94 16.69 7.60
C THR A 277 -6.77 15.68 8.72
N ALA A 278 -7.32 14.50 8.52
CA ALA A 278 -7.09 13.35 9.40
C ALA A 278 -5.81 12.64 8.98
N ARG A 279 -4.73 12.81 9.78
CA ARG A 279 -3.42 12.21 9.51
C ARG A 279 -3.41 10.74 9.87
N GLN A 280 -3.19 9.89 8.90
CA GLN A 280 -2.94 8.47 9.12
C GLN A 280 -1.55 8.23 9.75
N PRO A 281 -1.40 7.23 10.63
CA PRO A 281 -0.10 6.87 11.22
C PRO A 281 0.72 6.03 10.23
N ILE A 282 1.16 6.64 9.12
CA ILE A 282 1.71 5.93 7.95
C ILE A 282 2.97 5.13 8.30
N GLN A 283 3.84 5.70 9.13
CA GLN A 283 5.05 5.03 9.59
C GLN A 283 4.70 3.79 10.42
N GLU A 284 3.85 3.94 11.42
CA GLU A 284 3.43 2.87 12.32
C GLU A 284 2.64 1.77 11.57
N LEU A 285 1.87 2.15 10.56
CA LEU A 285 1.20 1.21 9.64
C LEU A 285 2.23 0.37 8.87
N ALA A 286 3.27 1.02 8.32
CA ALA A 286 4.33 0.34 7.57
C ALA A 286 5.13 -0.62 8.47
N GLU A 287 5.52 -0.18 9.66
CA GLU A 287 6.24 -1.00 10.65
C GLU A 287 5.40 -2.22 11.04
N LEU A 288 4.13 -2.02 11.41
CA LEU A 288 3.24 -3.10 11.82
C LEU A 288 3.01 -4.12 10.69
N MET A 289 2.72 -3.66 9.47
CA MET A 289 2.56 -4.55 8.31
C MET A 289 3.82 -5.37 8.05
N SER A 290 4.99 -4.73 8.13
CA SER A 290 6.28 -5.40 7.92
C SER A 290 6.55 -6.46 8.98
N ASP A 291 6.34 -6.14 10.27
CA ASP A 291 6.55 -7.08 11.37
C ASP A 291 5.60 -8.28 11.31
N LEU A 292 4.33 -8.04 10.98
CA LEU A 292 3.34 -9.12 10.80
C LEU A 292 3.72 -10.00 9.60
N LEU A 293 4.14 -9.40 8.47
CA LEU A 293 4.57 -10.14 7.29
C LEU A 293 5.80 -11.00 7.58
N ILE A 294 6.84 -10.41 8.18
CA ILE A 294 8.07 -11.11 8.54
C ILE A 294 7.75 -12.25 9.51
N SER A 295 6.91 -11.99 10.51
CA SER A 295 6.51 -13.04 11.47
C SER A 295 5.84 -14.22 10.77
N ARG A 296 5.04 -13.99 9.73
CA ARG A 296 4.39 -15.05 8.94
C ARG A 296 5.36 -15.75 7.98
N ILE A 297 6.38 -15.04 7.48
CA ILE A 297 7.46 -15.63 6.67
C ILE A 297 8.30 -16.61 7.52
N VAL A 298 8.62 -16.21 8.75
CA VAL A 298 9.44 -17.02 9.66
C VAL A 298 8.65 -18.19 10.23
N ASP A 299 7.39 -17.97 10.59
CA ASP A 299 6.48 -18.98 11.15
C ASP A 299 5.12 -18.92 10.43
N PRO A 300 4.93 -19.73 9.37
CA PRO A 300 3.68 -19.78 8.61
C PRO A 300 2.44 -20.16 9.44
N GLU A 301 2.62 -20.91 10.53
CA GLU A 301 1.51 -21.34 11.40
C GLU A 301 1.18 -20.32 12.51
N ARG A 302 1.91 -19.21 12.57
CA ARG A 302 1.68 -18.16 13.57
C ARG A 302 0.26 -17.61 13.45
N LYS A 303 -0.48 -17.67 14.54
CA LYS A 303 -1.81 -17.10 14.63
C LYS A 303 -1.73 -15.58 14.73
N LEU A 304 -2.35 -14.90 13.78
CA LEU A 304 -2.46 -13.45 13.74
C LEU A 304 -3.94 -13.06 13.84
N ASN A 305 -4.21 -11.88 14.37
CA ASN A 305 -5.57 -11.33 14.34
C ASN A 305 -5.96 -10.99 12.91
N SER A 306 -7.23 -11.08 12.59
CA SER A 306 -7.73 -10.74 11.26
C SER A 306 -7.69 -9.24 10.95
N ILE A 307 -7.74 -8.38 11.98
CA ILE A 307 -7.76 -6.91 11.82
C ILE A 307 -6.87 -6.28 12.91
N TYR A 308 -6.06 -5.33 12.49
CA TYR A 308 -5.27 -4.42 13.32
C TYR A 308 -5.63 -2.99 12.95
N THR A 309 -6.05 -2.20 13.92
CA THR A 309 -6.52 -0.83 13.70
C THR A 309 -5.67 0.14 14.50
N LEU A 310 -5.09 1.15 13.83
CA LEU A 310 -4.30 2.20 14.46
C LEU A 310 -5.09 3.52 14.54
N PRO A 311 -4.87 4.31 15.61
CA PRO A 311 -5.56 5.59 15.77
C PRO A 311 -5.09 6.61 14.72
N VAL A 312 -5.98 7.52 14.35
CA VAL A 312 -5.73 8.64 13.45
C VAL A 312 -5.67 9.93 14.26
N GLN A 313 -4.85 10.87 13.84
CA GLN A 313 -4.73 12.18 14.46
C GLN A 313 -5.35 13.26 13.57
N LEU A 314 -6.32 14.01 14.10
CA LEU A 314 -6.81 15.19 13.40
C LEU A 314 -5.75 16.31 13.46
N ILE A 315 -5.31 16.78 12.30
CA ILE A 315 -4.48 17.98 12.14
C ILE A 315 -5.42 19.15 11.91
N ASN A 316 -5.46 20.00 12.90
CA ASN A 316 -6.39 21.10 12.98
C ASN A 316 -5.63 22.38 13.38
N GLN A 317 -4.83 22.91 12.44
CA GLN A 317 -4.16 24.17 12.70
C GLN A 317 -5.17 25.32 12.57
N LEU A 318 -5.35 26.03 13.68
CA LEU A 318 -6.05 27.31 13.74
C LEU A 318 -5.14 28.43 13.25
#